data_effe608390715ee88917ffc8b81c33c4
#
_entry.id   effe608390715ee88917ffc8b81c33c4
#
_cell.length_a   1.000
_cell.length_b   1.000
_cell.length_c   1.000
_cell.angle_alpha   90.00
_cell.angle_beta   90.00
_cell.angle_gamma   90.00
#
_symmetry.space_group_name_H-M   'P 1'
#
loop_
_entity.id
_entity.type
_entity.pdbx_description
1 polymer ?
#
loop_
_entity_poly.entity_id
_entity_poly.type
_entity_poly.pdbx_seq_one_letter_code
_entity_poly.pdbx_strand_id
1 'polypeptide(L)'
;MKPQATSREAILTQCRAIVRRQGLSGISARGVAAAAGVATGTLYHYFPDKRALLMAVVADVWRDVFSLDGAPRDCTDFCQYVDAIYTGARERLAAYPGFAQGHGLELVAMTGQEDEGRARMQAFLDAVDSQLQEALRRDPRVRPEALAGDLTPQLLARFVTRNLLAGLVLGRPTCDDLLAVLRAALY
;
A
#
# COMPACT_ATOMS: atom_id res chain seq x y z
N MET A 1 -23.36 -9.27 28.93
CA MET A 1 -22.92 -9.22 27.51
C MET A 1 -21.48 -9.69 27.46
N LYS A 2 -21.15 -10.82 26.82
CA LYS A 2 -19.76 -11.27 26.65
C LYS A 2 -19.04 -10.23 25.75
N PRO A 3 -17.83 -9.77 26.10
CA PRO A 3 -17.06 -8.93 25.19
C PRO A 3 -16.82 -9.73 23.90
N GLN A 4 -17.26 -9.18 22.78
CA GLN A 4 -17.00 -9.77 21.48
C GLN A 4 -15.47 -9.79 21.31
N ALA A 5 -14.90 -10.96 21.05
CA ALA A 5 -13.46 -11.10 20.83
C ALA A 5 -13.10 -10.18 19.67
N THR A 6 -12.39 -9.08 19.94
CA THR A 6 -11.91 -8.19 18.89
C THR A 6 -10.58 -8.70 18.37
N SER A 7 -10.30 -8.41 17.11
CA SER A 7 -9.00 -8.68 16.50
C SER A 7 -8.32 -7.38 16.09
N ARG A 8 -7.03 -7.45 15.85
CA ARG A 8 -6.26 -6.33 15.31
C ARG A 8 -6.86 -5.82 13.97
N GLU A 9 -7.29 -6.73 13.13
CA GLU A 9 -7.91 -6.45 11.83
C GLU A 9 -9.26 -5.74 12.00
N ALA A 10 -10.07 -6.17 12.97
CA ALA A 10 -11.34 -5.52 13.29
C ALA A 10 -11.12 -4.07 13.76
N ILE A 11 -10.10 -3.82 14.59
CA ILE A 11 -9.72 -2.46 15.00
C ILE A 11 -9.26 -1.64 13.81
N LEU A 12 -8.39 -2.16 12.95
CA LEU A 12 -7.89 -1.46 11.75
C LEU A 12 -9.01 -1.14 10.77
N THR A 13 -10.01 -2.01 10.64
CA THR A 13 -11.22 -1.72 9.85
C THR A 13 -11.95 -0.48 10.36
N GLN A 14 -12.10 -0.32 11.68
CA GLN A 14 -12.68 0.91 12.27
C GLN A 14 -11.76 2.12 12.04
N CYS A 15 -10.45 1.95 12.13
CA CYS A 15 -9.49 3.02 11.82
C CYS A 15 -9.64 3.50 10.37
N ARG A 16 -9.76 2.60 9.38
CA ARG A 16 -10.00 2.99 7.98
C ARG A 16 -11.30 3.81 7.85
N ALA A 17 -12.38 3.41 8.51
CA ALA A 17 -13.61 4.17 8.51
C ALA A 17 -13.45 5.58 9.11
N ILE A 18 -12.62 5.75 10.13
CA ILE A 18 -12.29 7.07 10.70
C ILE A 18 -11.46 7.88 9.69
N VAL A 19 -10.42 7.28 9.10
CA VAL A 19 -9.55 7.99 8.13
C VAL A 19 -10.34 8.44 6.91
N ARG A 20 -11.28 7.65 6.41
CA ARG A 20 -12.16 8.04 5.30
C ARG A 20 -13.02 9.26 5.61
N ARG A 21 -13.44 9.44 6.86
CA ARG A 21 -14.32 10.55 7.26
C ARG A 21 -13.58 11.78 7.76
N GLN A 22 -12.45 11.61 8.41
CA GLN A 22 -11.78 12.67 9.20
C GLN A 22 -10.29 12.82 8.87
N GLY A 23 -9.78 12.03 7.91
CA GLY A 23 -8.33 11.94 7.67
C GLY A 23 -7.60 11.24 8.82
N LEU A 24 -6.28 11.14 8.69
CA LEU A 24 -5.44 10.49 9.70
C LEU A 24 -5.40 11.26 11.03
N SER A 25 -5.61 12.58 11.01
CA SER A 25 -5.71 13.43 12.21
C SER A 25 -6.88 13.03 13.13
N GLY A 26 -7.91 12.36 12.59
CA GLY A 26 -9.04 11.81 13.36
C GLY A 26 -8.69 10.60 14.22
N ILE A 27 -7.50 10.00 14.03
CA ILE A 27 -7.08 8.83 14.81
C ILE A 27 -6.65 9.24 16.20
N SER A 28 -7.42 8.82 17.20
CA SER A 28 -7.09 8.93 18.61
C SER A 28 -7.38 7.60 19.33
N ALA A 29 -6.59 7.25 20.36
CA ALA A 29 -6.77 6.00 21.07
C ALA A 29 -8.19 5.85 21.62
N ARG A 30 -8.74 6.93 22.20
CA ARG A 30 -10.11 6.93 22.73
C ARG A 30 -11.17 6.78 21.65
N GLY A 31 -11.01 7.50 20.51
CA GLY A 31 -11.93 7.43 19.37
C GLY A 31 -11.93 6.06 18.70
N VAL A 32 -10.74 5.47 18.52
CA VAL A 32 -10.59 4.13 17.94
C VAL A 32 -11.16 3.06 18.87
N ALA A 33 -10.86 3.11 20.18
CA ALA A 33 -11.41 2.18 21.16
C ALA A 33 -12.94 2.23 21.19
N ALA A 34 -13.52 3.43 21.19
CA ALA A 34 -14.97 3.63 21.14
C ALA A 34 -15.58 3.07 19.84
N ALA A 35 -14.97 3.34 18.68
CA ALA A 35 -15.44 2.84 17.40
C ALA A 35 -15.34 1.31 17.28
N ALA A 36 -14.31 0.71 17.89
CA ALA A 36 -14.12 -0.75 17.92
C ALA A 36 -14.94 -1.44 19.03
N GLY A 37 -15.64 -0.70 19.91
CA GLY A 37 -16.41 -1.26 21.00
C GLY A 37 -15.55 -1.90 22.09
N VAL A 38 -14.31 -1.43 22.30
CA VAL A 38 -13.37 -1.98 23.28
C VAL A 38 -12.91 -0.94 24.30
N ALA A 39 -12.36 -1.38 25.43
CA ALA A 39 -11.69 -0.49 26.35
C ALA A 39 -10.36 0.02 25.78
N THR A 40 -9.95 1.24 26.14
CA THR A 40 -8.65 1.82 25.70
C THR A 40 -7.46 0.93 26.12
N GLY A 41 -7.52 0.26 27.27
CA GLY A 41 -6.50 -0.72 27.68
C GLY A 41 -6.40 -1.91 26.72
N THR A 42 -7.52 -2.39 26.19
CA THR A 42 -7.54 -3.44 25.17
C THR A 42 -6.89 -2.96 23.86
N LEU A 43 -7.10 -1.72 23.46
CA LEU A 43 -6.43 -1.15 22.29
C LEU A 43 -4.90 -1.17 22.45
N TYR A 44 -4.40 -0.78 23.64
CA TYR A 44 -2.96 -0.75 23.93
C TYR A 44 -2.33 -2.14 24.02
N HIS A 45 -3.14 -3.18 24.22
CA HIS A 45 -2.66 -4.56 24.07
C HIS A 45 -2.27 -4.90 22.63
N TYR A 46 -2.99 -4.35 21.62
CA TYR A 46 -2.71 -4.56 20.20
C TYR A 46 -1.73 -3.54 19.62
N PHE A 47 -1.69 -2.33 20.17
CA PHE A 47 -0.87 -1.21 19.71
C PHE A 47 -0.27 -0.51 20.92
N PRO A 48 0.98 -0.80 21.29
CA PRO A 48 1.59 -0.39 22.55
C PRO A 48 1.57 1.10 22.82
N ASP A 49 1.53 1.91 21.75
CA ASP A 49 1.47 3.37 21.85
C ASP A 49 0.72 3.98 20.65
N LYS A 50 0.56 5.32 20.68
CA LYS A 50 -0.10 6.07 19.62
C LYS A 50 0.65 5.98 18.28
N ARG A 51 1.98 5.93 18.32
CA ARG A 51 2.82 5.82 17.11
C ARG A 51 2.60 4.47 16.44
N ALA A 52 2.67 3.38 17.21
CA ALA A 52 2.42 2.03 16.72
C ALA A 52 1.01 1.89 16.10
N LEU A 53 0.00 2.52 16.71
CA LEU A 53 -1.35 2.59 16.15
C LEU A 53 -1.37 3.34 14.81
N LEU A 54 -0.80 4.55 14.76
CA LEU A 54 -0.78 5.34 13.52
C LEU A 54 -0.04 4.63 12.40
N MET A 55 1.10 4.01 12.70
CA MET A 55 1.88 3.24 11.73
C MET A 55 1.10 2.06 11.17
N ALA A 56 0.42 1.33 12.04
CA ALA A 56 -0.43 0.22 11.64
C ALA A 56 -1.60 0.69 10.76
N VAL A 57 -2.19 1.84 11.05
CA VAL A 57 -3.26 2.44 10.26
C VAL A 57 -2.75 2.86 8.89
N VAL A 58 -1.59 3.53 8.81
CA VAL A 58 -0.98 3.94 7.53
C VAL A 58 -0.70 2.71 6.66
N ALA A 59 -0.07 1.67 7.22
CA ALA A 59 0.19 0.43 6.50
C ALA A 59 -1.10 -0.26 6.01
N ASP A 60 -2.15 -0.21 6.82
CA ASP A 60 -3.44 -0.83 6.50
C ASP A 60 -4.20 -0.05 5.42
N VAL A 61 -4.14 1.29 5.43
CA VAL A 61 -4.71 2.13 4.36
C VAL A 61 -3.98 1.88 3.05
N TRP A 62 -2.64 1.83 3.04
CA TRP A 62 -1.89 1.51 1.83
C TRP A 62 -2.21 0.11 1.30
N ARG A 63 -2.42 -0.87 2.17
CA ARG A 63 -2.86 -2.20 1.76
C ARG A 63 -4.25 -2.18 1.10
N ASP A 64 -5.18 -1.37 1.62
CA ASP A 64 -6.50 -1.17 1.01
C ASP A 64 -6.38 -0.45 -0.34
N VAL A 65 -5.53 0.58 -0.45
CA VAL A 65 -5.28 1.33 -1.68
C VAL A 65 -4.68 0.44 -2.77
N PHE A 66 -3.69 -0.36 -2.44
CA PHE A 66 -3.07 -1.32 -3.36
C PHE A 66 -3.72 -2.72 -3.33
N SER A 67 -4.94 -2.83 -2.79
CA SER A 67 -5.67 -4.08 -2.92
C SER A 67 -5.80 -4.47 -4.39
N LEU A 68 -5.39 -5.68 -4.69
CA LEU A 68 -5.43 -6.25 -6.04
C LEU A 68 -6.75 -7.00 -6.30
N ASP A 69 -7.75 -6.78 -5.44
CA ASP A 69 -9.12 -7.25 -5.64
C ASP A 69 -9.72 -6.51 -6.85
N GLY A 70 -9.46 -6.99 -8.03
CA GLY A 70 -9.85 -6.35 -9.30
C GLY A 70 -8.70 -6.12 -10.28
N ALA A 71 -7.45 -6.36 -9.89
CA ALA A 71 -6.36 -6.43 -10.87
C ALA A 71 -6.61 -7.62 -11.81
N PRO A 72 -6.45 -7.43 -13.14
CA PRO A 72 -6.73 -8.49 -14.10
C PRO A 72 -5.72 -9.63 -13.92
N ARG A 73 -6.14 -10.71 -13.24
CA ARG A 73 -5.27 -11.88 -12.95
C ARG A 73 -4.81 -12.59 -14.22
N ASP A 74 -5.58 -12.45 -15.29
CA ASP A 74 -5.32 -13.08 -16.60
C ASP A 74 -4.63 -12.12 -17.58
N CYS A 75 -4.17 -10.94 -17.11
CA CYS A 75 -3.47 -9.98 -17.94
C CYS A 75 -2.08 -10.53 -18.30
N THR A 76 -1.85 -10.66 -19.61
CA THR A 76 -0.56 -11.07 -20.19
C THR A 76 0.25 -9.89 -20.74
N ASP A 77 -0.19 -8.67 -20.50
CA ASP A 77 0.49 -7.42 -20.83
C ASP A 77 0.95 -6.75 -19.54
N PHE A 78 2.25 -6.73 -19.29
CA PHE A 78 2.81 -6.17 -18.05
C PHE A 78 2.52 -4.68 -17.90
N CYS A 79 2.60 -3.90 -18.99
CA CYS A 79 2.31 -2.47 -18.92
C CYS A 79 0.83 -2.20 -18.66
N GLN A 80 -0.09 -2.98 -19.24
CA GLN A 80 -1.52 -2.89 -18.91
C GLN A 80 -1.79 -3.28 -17.46
N TYR A 81 -1.10 -4.27 -16.93
CA TYR A 81 -1.21 -4.68 -15.53
C TYR A 81 -0.77 -3.56 -14.58
N VAL A 82 0.37 -2.90 -14.87
CA VAL A 82 0.88 -1.77 -14.10
C VAL A 82 -0.10 -0.59 -14.12
N ASP A 83 -0.65 -0.26 -15.29
CA ASP A 83 -1.65 0.80 -15.45
C ASP A 83 -2.94 0.50 -14.68
N ALA A 84 -3.43 -0.73 -14.74
CA ALA A 84 -4.61 -1.17 -13.98
C ALA A 84 -4.40 -1.06 -12.46
N ILE A 85 -3.21 -1.44 -11.96
CA ILE A 85 -2.85 -1.26 -10.55
C ILE A 85 -2.88 0.22 -10.18
N TYR A 86 -2.23 1.08 -10.98
CA TYR A 86 -2.17 2.52 -10.70
C TYR A 86 -3.55 3.15 -10.67
N THR A 87 -4.35 2.89 -11.69
CA THR A 87 -5.73 3.43 -11.82
C THR A 87 -6.59 2.97 -10.65
N GLY A 88 -6.60 1.68 -10.35
CA GLY A 88 -7.36 1.15 -9.22
C GLY A 88 -6.89 1.68 -7.87
N ALA A 89 -5.58 1.83 -7.67
CA ALA A 89 -5.02 2.42 -6.46
C ALA A 89 -5.41 3.90 -6.32
N ARG A 90 -5.36 4.67 -7.39
CA ARG A 90 -5.79 6.08 -7.42
C ARG A 90 -7.28 6.24 -7.09
N GLU A 91 -8.13 5.39 -7.65
CA GLU A 91 -9.57 5.39 -7.36
C GLU A 91 -9.84 5.07 -5.89
N ARG A 92 -9.18 4.07 -5.34
CA ARG A 92 -9.32 3.72 -3.91
C ARG A 92 -8.76 4.81 -3.00
N LEU A 93 -7.64 5.44 -3.39
CA LEU A 93 -7.03 6.54 -2.64
C LEU A 93 -7.97 7.76 -2.53
N ALA A 94 -8.83 7.99 -3.51
CA ALA A 94 -9.82 9.05 -3.48
C ALA A 94 -10.81 8.93 -2.29
N ALA A 95 -10.98 7.72 -1.74
CA ALA A 95 -11.77 7.50 -0.53
C ALA A 95 -11.06 7.97 0.77
N TYR A 96 -9.80 8.39 0.69
CA TYR A 96 -8.96 8.80 1.82
C TYR A 96 -8.45 10.25 1.66
N PRO A 97 -9.31 11.27 1.84
CA PRO A 97 -8.95 12.66 1.59
C PRO A 97 -7.72 13.11 2.39
N GLY A 98 -6.75 13.72 1.72
CA GLY A 98 -5.54 14.25 2.35
C GLY A 98 -4.53 13.19 2.84
N PHE A 99 -4.81 11.90 2.68
CA PHE A 99 -3.95 10.84 3.21
C PHE A 99 -2.58 10.82 2.52
N ALA A 100 -2.53 10.88 1.20
CA ALA A 100 -1.28 10.80 0.45
C ALA A 100 -0.37 12.01 0.69
N GLN A 101 -0.93 13.23 0.71
CA GLN A 101 -0.17 14.47 0.87
C GLN A 101 0.39 14.66 2.28
N GLY A 102 -0.28 14.11 3.31
CA GLY A 102 0.14 14.28 4.71
C GLY A 102 1.16 13.24 5.18
N HIS A 103 1.13 12.03 4.63
CA HIS A 103 1.84 10.87 5.20
C HIS A 103 2.63 10.05 4.18
N GLY A 104 2.55 10.40 2.90
CA GLY A 104 3.33 9.72 1.86
C GLY A 104 4.84 9.87 2.05
N LEU A 105 5.29 11.02 2.55
CA LEU A 105 6.71 11.28 2.84
C LEU A 105 7.20 10.56 4.11
N GLU A 106 6.34 10.37 5.12
CA GLU A 106 6.71 9.58 6.31
C GLU A 106 6.98 8.13 5.95
N LEU A 107 6.29 7.59 4.96
CA LEU A 107 6.53 6.24 4.43
C LEU A 107 7.95 6.08 3.86
N VAL A 108 8.45 7.11 3.19
CA VAL A 108 9.81 7.14 2.61
C VAL A 108 10.86 7.45 3.69
N ALA A 109 10.50 8.26 4.69
CA ALA A 109 11.40 8.72 5.76
C ALA A 109 11.56 7.71 6.93
N MET A 110 10.84 6.60 6.92
CA MET A 110 10.87 5.57 7.98
C MET A 110 12.16 4.74 8.01
N THR A 111 13.28 5.33 7.69
CA THR A 111 14.59 4.65 7.64
C THR A 111 15.28 4.50 9.00
N GLY A 112 14.60 4.73 10.12
CA GLY A 112 15.31 5.04 11.36
C GLY A 112 15.17 4.14 12.60
N GLN A 113 14.25 3.18 12.70
CA GLN A 113 14.20 2.24 13.85
C GLN A 113 13.42 0.96 13.52
N GLU A 114 13.89 -0.17 14.07
CA GLU A 114 13.22 -1.48 13.99
C GLU A 114 11.90 -1.41 14.77
N ASP A 115 10.78 -1.28 14.03
CA ASP A 115 9.44 -1.21 14.58
C ASP A 115 8.53 -2.18 13.80
N GLU A 116 7.58 -2.81 14.48
CA GLU A 116 6.59 -3.72 13.90
C GLU A 116 5.82 -3.06 12.73
N GLY A 117 5.59 -1.75 12.80
CA GLY A 117 4.97 -0.98 11.73
C GLY A 117 5.80 -0.97 10.45
N ARG A 118 7.13 -0.84 10.56
CA ARG A 118 8.06 -0.91 9.43
C ARG A 118 8.08 -2.29 8.80
N ALA A 119 8.15 -3.35 9.61
CA ALA A 119 8.13 -4.72 9.11
C ALA A 119 6.85 -5.02 8.33
N ARG A 120 5.70 -4.52 8.78
CA ARG A 120 4.41 -4.66 8.08
C ARG A 120 4.36 -3.88 6.77
N MET A 121 4.93 -2.67 6.77
CA MET A 121 5.04 -1.89 5.54
C MET A 121 5.96 -2.58 4.54
N GLN A 122 7.11 -3.07 5.00
CA GLN A 122 8.04 -3.82 4.14
C GLN A 122 7.35 -5.08 3.58
N ALA A 123 6.67 -5.87 4.41
CA ALA A 123 5.92 -7.04 3.96
C ALA A 123 4.83 -6.70 2.93
N PHE A 124 4.19 -5.54 3.06
CA PHE A 124 3.24 -5.05 2.07
C PHE A 124 3.95 -4.71 0.74
N LEU A 125 5.06 -3.97 0.77
CA LEU A 125 5.83 -3.64 -0.42
C LEU A 125 6.36 -4.91 -1.12
N ASP A 126 6.87 -5.85 -0.36
CA ASP A 126 7.35 -7.14 -0.87
C ASP A 126 6.22 -7.96 -1.54
N ALA A 127 5.00 -7.86 -1.03
CA ALA A 127 3.84 -8.50 -1.63
C ALA A 127 3.48 -7.85 -2.99
N VAL A 128 3.52 -6.52 -3.10
CA VAL A 128 3.32 -5.81 -4.38
C VAL A 128 4.44 -6.17 -5.36
N ASP A 129 5.68 -6.14 -4.93
CA ASP A 129 6.84 -6.52 -5.76
C ASP A 129 6.72 -7.95 -6.28
N SER A 130 6.29 -8.89 -5.44
CA SER A 130 6.10 -10.29 -5.84
C SER A 130 5.03 -10.46 -6.92
N GLN A 131 3.95 -9.70 -6.84
CA GLN A 131 2.88 -9.74 -7.83
C GLN A 131 3.28 -9.09 -9.16
N LEU A 132 4.05 -8.01 -9.12
CA LEU A 132 4.64 -7.41 -10.32
C LEU A 132 5.61 -8.37 -11.01
N GLN A 133 6.43 -9.09 -10.25
CA GLN A 133 7.32 -10.13 -10.81
C GLN A 133 6.53 -11.27 -11.46
N GLU A 134 5.41 -11.67 -10.84
CA GLU A 134 4.54 -12.69 -11.42
C GLU A 134 3.87 -12.22 -12.72
N ALA A 135 3.38 -10.96 -12.76
CA ALA A 135 2.82 -10.38 -13.97
C ALA A 135 3.87 -10.24 -15.08
N LEU A 136 5.10 -9.85 -14.72
CA LEU A 136 6.22 -9.74 -15.66
C LEU A 136 6.57 -11.09 -16.30
N ARG A 137 6.56 -12.18 -15.52
CA ARG A 137 6.81 -13.54 -16.02
C ARG A 137 5.70 -14.05 -16.96
N ARG A 138 4.50 -13.53 -16.85
CA ARG A 138 3.35 -13.93 -17.67
C ARG A 138 3.29 -13.20 -19.02
N ASP A 139 4.03 -12.12 -19.20
CA ASP A 139 4.06 -11.40 -20.49
C ASP A 139 5.06 -12.02 -21.47
N PRO A 140 4.58 -12.74 -22.51
CA PRO A 140 5.45 -13.42 -23.46
C PRO A 140 6.19 -12.47 -24.41
N ARG A 141 5.85 -11.20 -24.41
CA ARG A 141 6.49 -10.18 -25.28
C ARG A 141 7.71 -9.53 -24.64
N VAL A 142 7.90 -9.74 -23.33
CA VAL A 142 9.09 -9.24 -22.63
C VAL A 142 10.31 -9.96 -23.18
N ARG A 143 11.26 -9.19 -23.70
CA ARG A 143 12.52 -9.75 -24.23
C ARG A 143 13.35 -10.33 -23.08
N PRO A 144 13.76 -11.60 -23.15
CA PRO A 144 14.58 -12.22 -22.10
C PRO A 144 15.87 -11.42 -21.82
N GLU A 145 16.47 -10.85 -22.86
CA GLU A 145 17.70 -10.07 -22.77
C GLU A 145 17.51 -8.76 -21.98
N ALA A 146 16.30 -8.20 -21.97
CA ALA A 146 15.98 -6.99 -21.23
C ALA A 146 16.09 -7.19 -19.70
N LEU A 147 15.96 -8.42 -19.24
CA LEU A 147 16.03 -8.81 -17.83
C LEU A 147 17.32 -9.58 -17.49
N ALA A 148 18.25 -9.61 -18.42
CA ALA A 148 19.60 -10.14 -18.22
C ALA A 148 20.54 -9.03 -17.72
N GLY A 149 21.50 -9.37 -16.88
CA GLY A 149 22.47 -8.43 -16.35
C GLY A 149 21.95 -7.61 -15.16
N ASP A 150 22.14 -6.30 -15.19
CA ASP A 150 21.85 -5.42 -14.04
C ASP A 150 20.35 -5.19 -13.80
N LEU A 151 19.53 -5.27 -14.84
CA LEU A 151 18.07 -5.13 -14.73
C LEU A 151 17.42 -6.49 -14.42
N THR A 152 17.39 -6.85 -13.15
CA THR A 152 16.70 -8.07 -12.72
C THR A 152 15.20 -7.87 -12.56
N PRO A 153 14.35 -8.93 -12.65
CA PRO A 153 12.91 -8.83 -12.37
C PRO A 153 12.60 -8.24 -11.00
N GLN A 154 13.43 -8.53 -9.99
CA GLN A 154 13.29 -8.01 -8.63
C GLN A 154 13.57 -6.50 -8.57
N LEU A 155 14.64 -6.05 -9.25
CA LEU A 155 14.97 -4.63 -9.30
C LEU A 155 13.89 -3.84 -10.04
N LEU A 156 13.41 -4.37 -11.17
CA LEU A 156 12.35 -3.75 -11.95
C LEU A 156 11.05 -3.65 -11.15
N ALA A 157 10.63 -4.72 -10.46
CA ALA A 157 9.42 -4.70 -9.62
C ALA A 157 9.52 -3.62 -8.54
N ARG A 158 10.65 -3.56 -7.81
CA ARG A 158 10.89 -2.49 -6.82
C ARG A 158 10.88 -1.09 -7.43
N PHE A 159 11.46 -0.92 -8.60
CA PHE A 159 11.44 0.36 -9.31
C PHE A 159 10.00 0.76 -9.64
N VAL A 160 9.20 -0.15 -10.19
CA VAL A 160 7.78 0.08 -10.51
C VAL A 160 6.99 0.43 -9.25
N THR A 161 7.08 -0.36 -8.18
CA THR A 161 6.38 -0.11 -6.91
C THR A 161 6.67 1.29 -6.37
N ARG A 162 7.94 1.70 -6.35
CA ARG A 162 8.34 3.03 -5.88
C ARG A 162 7.79 4.16 -6.74
N ASN A 163 7.77 3.98 -8.07
CA ASN A 163 7.22 4.98 -8.99
C ASN A 163 5.70 5.09 -8.86
N LEU A 164 4.98 3.98 -8.70
CA LEU A 164 3.54 3.98 -8.44
C LEU A 164 3.21 4.74 -7.15
N LEU A 165 3.91 4.43 -6.06
CA LEU A 165 3.76 5.15 -4.78
C LEU A 165 4.05 6.65 -4.92
N ALA A 166 5.17 7.01 -5.54
CA ALA A 166 5.55 8.40 -5.77
C ALA A 166 4.48 9.14 -6.61
N GLY A 167 3.97 8.51 -7.66
CA GLY A 167 2.91 9.07 -8.50
C GLY A 167 1.63 9.35 -7.71
N LEU A 168 1.20 8.40 -6.85
CA LEU A 168 0.02 8.57 -6.00
C LEU A 168 0.21 9.69 -4.96
N VAL A 169 1.38 9.75 -4.31
CA VAL A 169 1.71 10.79 -3.33
C VAL A 169 1.76 12.18 -3.98
N LEU A 170 2.28 12.27 -5.20
CA LEU A 170 2.34 13.51 -5.98
C LEU A 170 1.00 13.86 -6.66
N GLY A 171 -0.02 13.02 -6.51
CA GLY A 171 -1.34 13.25 -7.11
C GLY A 171 -1.34 13.19 -8.64
N ARG A 172 -0.43 12.45 -9.26
CA ARG A 172 -0.38 12.33 -10.72
C ARG A 172 -1.65 11.63 -11.24
N PRO A 173 -2.27 12.12 -12.32
CA PRO A 173 -3.49 11.53 -12.87
C PRO A 173 -3.25 10.18 -13.56
N THR A 174 -2.04 9.95 -14.09
CA THR A 174 -1.64 8.73 -14.82
C THR A 174 -0.21 8.34 -14.45
N CYS A 175 0.21 7.15 -14.86
CA CYS A 175 1.61 6.70 -14.77
C CYS A 175 2.28 6.57 -16.15
N ASP A 176 1.85 7.37 -17.12
CA ASP A 176 2.30 7.28 -18.52
C ASP A 176 3.82 7.36 -18.68
N ASP A 177 4.49 8.22 -17.89
CA ASP A 177 5.95 8.33 -17.90
C ASP A 177 6.61 6.98 -17.56
N LEU A 178 6.10 6.32 -16.52
CA LEU A 178 6.58 5.00 -16.11
C LEU A 178 6.31 3.97 -17.20
N LEU A 179 5.11 3.96 -17.78
CA LEU A 179 4.74 3.03 -18.84
C LEU A 179 5.60 3.22 -20.10
N ALA A 180 5.94 4.46 -20.47
CA ALA A 180 6.84 4.75 -21.57
C ALA A 180 8.24 4.16 -21.34
N VAL A 181 8.79 4.32 -20.14
CA VAL A 181 10.09 3.75 -19.75
C VAL A 181 10.03 2.21 -19.78
N LEU A 182 8.97 1.61 -19.23
CA LEU A 182 8.80 0.16 -19.24
C LEU A 182 8.71 -0.42 -20.64
N ARG A 183 7.94 0.23 -21.54
CA ARG A 183 7.85 -0.21 -22.94
C ARG A 183 9.20 -0.18 -23.64
N ALA A 184 9.95 0.89 -23.48
CA ALA A 184 11.27 1.03 -24.11
C ALA A 184 12.30 0.01 -23.54
N ALA A 185 12.19 -0.32 -22.26
CA ALA A 185 13.11 -1.23 -21.60
C ALA A 185 12.81 -2.71 -21.89
N LEU A 186 11.53 -3.09 -22.01
CA LEU A 186 11.09 -4.48 -22.00
C LEU A 186 10.80 -5.04 -23.40
N TYR A 187 10.35 -4.17 -24.32
CA TYR A 187 9.89 -4.55 -25.68
C TYR A 187 10.76 -3.93 -26.76
#